data_71bccd6527fc18fec31909711fb44406
#
_entry.id   71bccd6527fc18fec31909711fb44406
#
_cell.length_a   1.000
_cell.length_b   1.000
_cell.length_c   1.000
_cell.angle_alpha   90.00
_cell.angle_beta   90.00
_cell.angle_gamma   90.00
#
_symmetry.space_group_name_H-M   'P 1'
#
loop_
_entity.id
_entity.type
_entity.pdbx_description
1 polymer ?
#
loop_
_entity_poly.entity_id
_entity_poly.type
_entity_poly.pdbx_seq_one_letter_code
_entity_poly.pdbx_strand_id
1 'polypeptide(L)'
;FRLSNLAAEKIVDDIESIFENKKNFFEQDHSKATYANKINKEEGRIDWNDKAENIIGKINGLYPVPGAWFYFDGARYKILKASVSKNSATPGKVINDNIEVSCGTNSIKILEIQREGKKIQNIKDFILGTKIKKGVNLINA
;
A
#
# COMPACT_ATOMS: atom_id res chain seq x y z
N PHE A 1 6.01 -13.63 -4.97
CA PHE A 1 7.19 -14.50 -5.22
C PHE A 1 7.16 -15.82 -4.44
N ARG A 2 6.88 -15.83 -3.12
CA ARG A 2 6.93 -17.07 -2.31
C ARG A 2 5.94 -18.14 -2.77
N LEU A 3 4.68 -17.77 -3.05
CA LEU A 3 3.66 -18.70 -3.52
C LEU A 3 3.94 -19.22 -4.93
N SER A 4 4.47 -18.37 -5.81
CA SER A 4 4.82 -18.76 -7.17
C SER A 4 5.99 -19.77 -7.19
N ASN A 5 6.99 -19.58 -6.34
CA ASN A 5 8.09 -20.52 -6.20
C ASN A 5 7.60 -21.87 -5.64
N LEU A 6 6.76 -21.84 -4.59
CA LEU A 6 6.18 -23.05 -4.04
C LEU A 6 5.35 -23.81 -5.08
N ALA A 7 4.57 -23.10 -5.89
CA ALA A 7 3.83 -23.73 -6.99
C ALA A 7 4.76 -24.36 -8.02
N ALA A 8 5.83 -23.66 -8.42
CA ALA A 8 6.80 -24.17 -9.37
C ALA A 8 7.53 -25.44 -8.86
N GLU A 9 7.84 -25.50 -7.56
CA GLU A 9 8.48 -26.66 -6.93
C GLU A 9 7.55 -27.88 -6.87
N LYS A 10 6.24 -27.67 -6.72
CA LYS A 10 5.27 -28.74 -6.49
C LYS A 10 4.54 -29.24 -7.73
N ILE A 11 4.44 -28.38 -8.77
CA ILE A 11 3.53 -28.62 -9.90
C ILE A 11 3.85 -29.91 -10.65
N VAL A 12 5.12 -30.26 -10.81
CA VAL A 12 5.54 -31.47 -11.57
C VAL A 12 5.13 -32.72 -10.83
N ASP A 13 5.52 -32.84 -9.56
CA ASP A 13 5.20 -34.00 -8.71
C ASP A 13 3.68 -34.17 -8.54
N ASP A 14 2.95 -33.06 -8.41
CA ASP A 14 1.50 -33.08 -8.25
C ASP A 14 0.80 -33.52 -9.55
N ILE A 15 1.26 -33.08 -10.71
CA ILE A 15 0.71 -33.51 -12.02
C ILE A 15 0.95 -35.01 -12.22
N GLU A 16 2.17 -35.49 -12.00
CA GLU A 16 2.49 -36.92 -12.12
C GLU A 16 1.60 -37.78 -11.19
N SER A 17 1.46 -37.32 -9.94
CA SER A 17 0.60 -38.02 -8.96
C SER A 17 -0.87 -38.05 -9.36
N ILE A 18 -1.37 -37.04 -10.07
CA ILE A 18 -2.74 -36.99 -10.60
C ILE A 18 -2.90 -38.00 -11.73
N PHE A 19 -1.96 -38.03 -12.70
CA PHE A 19 -1.99 -38.98 -13.81
C PHE A 19 -1.91 -40.45 -13.31
N GLU A 20 -1.19 -40.71 -12.25
CA GLU A 20 -1.07 -42.01 -11.63
C GLU A 20 -2.25 -42.38 -10.71
N ASN A 21 -3.29 -41.56 -10.62
CA ASN A 21 -4.45 -41.72 -9.72
C ASN A 21 -4.07 -41.86 -8.24
N LYS A 22 -2.94 -41.28 -7.82
CA LYS A 22 -2.47 -41.28 -6.42
C LYS A 22 -2.99 -40.14 -5.57
N LYS A 23 -3.70 -39.19 -6.17
CA LYS A 23 -4.27 -38.02 -5.47
C LYS A 23 -5.74 -38.20 -5.17
N ASN A 24 -6.11 -37.89 -3.94
CA ASN A 24 -7.51 -37.77 -3.54
C ASN A 24 -7.97 -36.34 -3.76
N PHE A 25 -9.09 -36.17 -4.44
CA PHE A 25 -9.75 -34.88 -4.63
C PHE A 25 -10.88 -34.76 -3.63
N PHE A 26 -10.97 -33.57 -3.03
CA PHE A 26 -12.05 -33.23 -2.11
C PHE A 26 -12.88 -32.10 -2.72
N GLU A 27 -14.20 -32.23 -2.64
CA GLU A 27 -15.09 -31.19 -3.08
C GLU A 27 -14.93 -29.94 -2.18
N GLN A 28 -14.83 -28.78 -2.80
CA GLN A 28 -14.72 -27.54 -2.05
C GLN A 28 -16.08 -27.16 -1.43
N ASP A 29 -16.07 -26.78 -0.16
CA ASP A 29 -17.26 -26.25 0.51
C ASP A 29 -17.56 -24.84 0.01
N HIS A 30 -18.48 -24.73 -0.94
CA HIS A 30 -18.87 -23.46 -1.55
C HIS A 30 -19.53 -22.48 -0.57
N SER A 31 -20.07 -22.97 0.58
CA SER A 31 -20.65 -22.09 1.60
C SER A 31 -19.60 -21.24 2.32
N LYS A 32 -18.33 -21.68 2.28
CA LYS A 32 -17.17 -20.97 2.85
C LYS A 32 -16.39 -20.15 1.83
N ALA A 33 -16.85 -20.11 0.58
CA ALA A 33 -16.16 -19.35 -0.45
C ALA A 33 -16.20 -17.85 -0.16
N THR A 34 -15.04 -17.19 -0.26
CA THR A 34 -14.93 -15.74 -0.23
C THR A 34 -14.45 -15.23 -1.58
N TYR A 35 -14.99 -14.09 -2.00
CA TYR A 35 -14.67 -13.52 -3.31
C TYR A 35 -13.78 -12.29 -3.13
N ALA A 36 -12.63 -12.26 -3.79
CA ALA A 36 -11.76 -11.09 -3.91
C ALA A 36 -12.07 -10.38 -5.23
N ASN A 37 -12.77 -9.27 -5.15
CA ASN A 37 -13.07 -8.43 -6.32
C ASN A 37 -11.79 -7.77 -6.84
N LYS A 38 -11.84 -7.35 -8.12
CA LYS A 38 -10.75 -6.57 -8.72
C LYS A 38 -10.61 -5.23 -7.99
N ILE A 39 -9.41 -4.94 -7.52
CA ILE A 39 -9.09 -3.68 -6.82
C ILE A 39 -9.19 -2.51 -7.81
N ASN A 40 -9.98 -1.51 -7.45
CA ASN A 40 -10.11 -0.26 -8.19
C ASN A 40 -9.03 0.75 -7.79
N LYS A 41 -8.71 1.68 -8.70
CA LYS A 41 -7.72 2.74 -8.42
C LYS A 41 -8.11 3.60 -7.21
N GLU A 42 -9.40 3.87 -7.04
CA GLU A 42 -9.92 4.71 -5.96
C GLU A 42 -9.75 4.07 -4.57
N GLU A 43 -9.72 2.75 -4.49
CA GLU A 43 -9.40 2.04 -3.23
C GLU A 43 -8.00 2.37 -2.70
N GLY A 44 -7.10 2.78 -3.60
CA GLY A 44 -5.77 3.26 -3.27
C GLY A 44 -5.74 4.65 -2.63
N ARG A 45 -6.83 5.42 -2.66
CA ARG A 45 -6.86 6.73 -2.03
C ARG A 45 -6.70 6.60 -0.52
N ILE A 46 -5.77 7.38 0.03
CA ILE A 46 -5.50 7.38 1.47
C ILE A 46 -6.56 8.23 2.16
N ASP A 47 -7.21 7.65 3.17
CA ASP A 47 -8.00 8.39 4.15
C ASP A 47 -7.11 8.68 5.37
N TRP A 48 -6.76 9.93 5.56
CA TRP A 48 -5.90 10.34 6.68
C TRP A 48 -6.60 10.24 8.05
N ASN A 49 -7.93 10.07 8.10
CA ASN A 49 -8.65 9.81 9.34
C ASN A 49 -8.49 8.37 9.83
N ASP A 50 -7.96 7.50 9.00
CA ASP A 50 -7.66 6.11 9.36
C ASP A 50 -6.44 6.02 10.28
N LYS A 51 -6.26 4.88 10.95
CA LYS A 51 -5.07 4.62 11.78
C LYS A 51 -3.82 4.49 10.90
N ALA A 52 -2.68 4.94 11.42
CA ALA A 52 -1.40 4.82 10.71
C ALA A 52 -1.09 3.38 10.26
N GLU A 53 -1.41 2.40 11.10
CA GLU A 53 -1.21 0.97 10.83
C GLU A 53 -2.03 0.49 9.62
N ASN A 54 -3.28 0.94 9.50
CA ASN A 54 -4.15 0.63 8.37
C ASN A 54 -3.63 1.26 7.07
N ILE A 55 -3.18 2.52 7.15
CA ILE A 55 -2.57 3.22 6.01
C ILE A 55 -1.29 2.50 5.55
N ILE A 56 -0.44 2.05 6.48
CA ILE A 56 0.73 1.23 6.14
C ILE A 56 0.31 -0.10 5.50
N GLY A 57 -0.72 -0.75 6.04
CA GLY A 57 -1.31 -1.95 5.43
C GLY A 57 -1.75 -1.71 3.99
N LYS A 58 -2.45 -0.59 3.73
CA LYS A 58 -2.87 -0.16 2.38
C LYS A 58 -1.66 0.10 1.46
N ILE A 59 -0.63 0.81 1.94
CA ILE A 59 0.60 1.07 1.18
C ILE A 59 1.25 -0.24 0.75
N ASN A 60 1.44 -1.16 1.68
CA ASN A 60 2.10 -2.44 1.42
C ASN A 60 1.25 -3.37 0.55
N GLY A 61 -0.06 -3.45 0.81
CA GLY A 61 -0.97 -4.35 0.11
C GLY A 61 -1.25 -3.95 -1.34
N LEU A 62 -1.21 -2.66 -1.63
CA LEU A 62 -1.46 -2.13 -2.98
C LEU A 62 -0.18 -1.87 -3.79
N TYR A 63 1.00 -2.09 -3.21
CA TYR A 63 2.28 -1.93 -3.90
C TYR A 63 2.50 -3.01 -4.97
N PRO A 64 3.01 -2.68 -6.14
CA PRO A 64 3.25 -1.34 -6.67
C PRO A 64 2.04 -0.76 -7.42
N VAL A 65 1.02 -1.56 -7.71
CA VAL A 65 -0.15 -1.20 -8.52
C VAL A 65 -1.43 -1.73 -7.85
N PRO A 66 -2.44 -0.87 -7.65
CA PRO A 66 -2.57 0.53 -8.04
C PRO A 66 -1.70 1.49 -7.22
N GLY A 67 -1.23 1.09 -6.03
CA GLY A 67 -0.50 1.87 -5.05
C GLY A 67 -1.43 2.72 -4.17
N ALA A 68 -0.98 3.05 -2.96
CA ALA A 68 -1.68 3.98 -2.08
C ALA A 68 -1.30 5.43 -2.43
N TRP A 69 -2.28 6.34 -2.52
CA TRP A 69 -2.06 7.67 -3.05
C TRP A 69 -2.93 8.75 -2.40
N PHE A 70 -2.50 9.99 -2.54
CA PHE A 70 -3.24 11.21 -2.15
C PHE A 70 -3.06 12.29 -3.21
N TYR A 71 -3.91 13.34 -3.17
CA TYR A 71 -3.75 14.53 -3.98
C TYR A 71 -3.10 15.66 -3.18
N PHE A 72 -2.31 16.49 -3.87
CA PHE A 72 -1.81 17.76 -3.38
C PHE A 72 -1.49 18.69 -4.55
N ASP A 73 -1.97 19.92 -4.50
CA ASP A 73 -1.73 20.97 -5.53
C ASP A 73 -2.04 20.46 -6.95
N GLY A 74 -3.21 19.79 -7.12
CA GLY A 74 -3.69 19.26 -8.41
C GLY A 74 -2.92 18.06 -8.96
N ALA A 75 -1.96 17.50 -8.23
CA ALA A 75 -1.20 16.35 -8.65
C ALA A 75 -1.40 15.16 -7.70
N ARG A 76 -1.36 13.94 -8.25
CA ARG A 76 -1.43 12.71 -7.47
C ARG A 76 -0.03 12.26 -7.04
N TYR A 77 0.07 11.87 -5.78
CA TYR A 77 1.29 11.35 -5.16
C TYR A 77 1.03 9.95 -4.61
N LYS A 78 1.83 8.98 -5.03
CA LYS A 78 1.84 7.63 -4.45
C LYS A 78 2.87 7.54 -3.33
N ILE A 79 2.49 6.91 -2.23
CA ILE A 79 3.43 6.49 -1.19
C ILE A 79 3.80 5.04 -1.46
N LEU A 80 5.09 4.77 -1.62
CA LEU A 80 5.59 3.44 -1.95
C LEU A 80 6.20 2.75 -0.73
N LYS A 81 6.72 3.55 0.20
CA LYS A 81 7.28 3.07 1.45
C LYS A 81 7.08 4.07 2.56
N ALA A 82 6.63 3.61 3.70
CA ALA A 82 6.46 4.43 4.90
C ALA A 82 6.64 3.58 6.15
N SER A 83 6.75 4.22 7.32
CA SER A 83 6.79 3.58 8.62
C SER A 83 5.88 4.30 9.61
N VAL A 84 5.34 3.57 10.57
CA VAL A 84 4.54 4.15 11.67
C VAL A 84 5.43 4.95 12.61
N SER A 85 4.90 6.05 13.13
CA SER A 85 5.48 6.86 14.19
C SER A 85 4.38 7.21 15.20
N LYS A 86 4.78 7.39 16.46
CA LYS A 86 3.85 7.67 17.58
C LYS A 86 3.47 9.15 17.73
N ASN A 87 3.94 10.02 16.81
CA ASN A 87 3.54 11.41 16.81
C ASN A 87 2.08 11.57 16.41
N SER A 88 1.43 12.61 16.87
CA SER A 88 0.02 12.88 16.57
C SER A 88 -0.25 14.37 16.45
N ALA A 89 -1.13 14.73 15.53
CA ALA A 89 -1.70 16.05 15.34
C ALA A 89 -3.09 15.88 14.69
N THR A 90 -3.65 16.93 14.11
CA THR A 90 -4.87 16.81 13.28
C THR A 90 -4.61 15.88 12.09
N PRO A 91 -5.49 14.91 11.78
CA PRO A 91 -5.35 14.01 10.64
C PRO A 91 -5.06 14.77 9.34
N GLY A 92 -4.17 14.23 8.52
CA GLY A 92 -3.71 14.81 7.26
C GLY A 92 -2.68 15.93 7.40
N LYS A 93 -2.39 16.42 8.61
CA LYS A 93 -1.41 17.48 8.83
C LYS A 93 0.01 16.97 8.70
N VAL A 94 0.82 17.64 7.89
CA VAL A 94 2.27 17.43 7.82
C VAL A 94 2.92 18.03 9.07
N ILE A 95 3.56 17.23 9.90
CA ILE A 95 4.01 17.63 11.24
C ILE A 95 5.48 18.01 11.32
N ASN A 96 6.27 17.66 10.29
CA ASN A 96 7.68 18.07 10.20
C ASN A 96 8.14 18.20 8.75
N ASP A 97 9.37 18.70 8.58
CA ASP A 97 9.95 18.95 7.25
C ASP A 97 10.39 17.69 6.51
N ASN A 98 10.43 16.53 7.17
CA ASN A 98 10.66 15.22 6.54
C ASN A 98 9.36 14.55 6.06
N ILE A 99 8.27 15.31 5.96
CA ILE A 99 6.93 14.86 5.52
C ILE A 99 6.45 13.64 6.33
N GLU A 100 6.39 13.83 7.64
CA GLU A 100 5.63 12.96 8.51
C GLU A 100 4.19 13.46 8.57
N VAL A 101 3.21 12.60 8.31
CA VAL A 101 1.79 12.97 8.20
C VAL A 101 1.01 12.34 9.34
N SER A 102 0.27 13.16 10.07
CA SER A 102 -0.61 12.70 11.14
C SER A 102 -1.81 11.94 10.56
N CYS A 103 -2.20 10.87 11.24
CA CYS A 103 -3.33 10.01 10.91
C CYS A 103 -4.40 10.12 12.00
N GLY A 104 -5.50 9.40 11.87
CA GLY A 104 -6.54 9.34 12.92
C GLY A 104 -5.98 8.84 14.26
N THR A 105 -5.00 7.96 14.22
CA THR A 105 -4.17 7.55 15.37
C THR A 105 -2.75 7.39 14.89
N ASN A 106 -1.78 7.91 15.63
CA ASN A 106 -0.37 7.92 15.27
C ASN A 106 -0.08 8.77 14.01
N SER A 107 1.05 8.55 13.36
CA SER A 107 1.46 9.21 12.12
C SER A 107 2.25 8.25 11.25
N ILE A 108 2.44 8.58 9.98
CA ILE A 108 3.34 7.86 9.09
C ILE A 108 4.50 8.76 8.66
N LYS A 109 5.71 8.20 8.67
CA LYS A 109 6.90 8.79 8.06
C LYS A 109 7.00 8.25 6.65
N ILE A 110 6.88 9.11 5.65
CA ILE A 110 7.05 8.74 4.25
C ILE A 110 8.54 8.54 3.98
N LEU A 111 8.90 7.43 3.33
CA LEU A 111 10.27 7.07 2.99
C LEU A 111 10.52 7.13 1.49
N GLU A 112 9.55 6.67 0.69
CA GLU A 112 9.58 6.71 -0.77
C GLU A 112 8.25 7.20 -1.31
N ILE A 113 8.32 8.12 -2.27
CA ILE A 113 7.16 8.79 -2.85
C ILE A 113 7.34 8.93 -4.36
N GLN A 114 6.23 8.96 -5.07
CA GLN A 114 6.20 9.18 -6.52
C GLN A 114 5.12 10.19 -6.87
N ARG A 115 5.50 11.32 -7.45
CA ARG A 115 4.55 12.22 -8.11
C ARG A 115 4.13 11.62 -9.45
N GLU A 116 2.87 11.76 -9.82
CA GLU A 116 2.34 11.31 -11.11
C GLU A 116 3.20 11.82 -12.28
N GLY A 117 3.52 10.92 -13.22
CA GLY A 117 4.38 11.22 -14.36
C GLY A 117 5.87 11.39 -14.05
N LYS A 118 6.31 11.18 -12.80
CA LYS A 118 7.71 11.30 -12.39
C LYS A 118 8.27 9.96 -11.88
N LYS A 119 9.59 9.90 -11.72
CA LYS A 119 10.28 8.75 -11.12
C LYS A 119 10.02 8.68 -9.61
N ILE A 120 10.17 7.48 -9.05
CA ILE A 120 10.19 7.26 -7.60
C ILE A 120 11.36 8.04 -7.01
N GLN A 121 11.12 8.70 -5.88
CA GLN A 121 12.13 9.46 -5.15
C GLN A 121 12.17 9.02 -3.69
N ASN A 122 13.37 8.97 -3.13
CA ASN A 122 13.55 8.93 -1.69
C ASN A 122 13.05 10.27 -1.10
N ILE A 123 12.51 10.22 0.11
CA ILE A 123 11.94 11.41 0.75
C ILE A 123 12.95 12.54 0.91
N LYS A 124 14.23 12.23 1.16
CA LYS A 124 15.30 13.23 1.31
C LYS A 124 15.52 14.05 0.04
N ASP A 125 15.40 13.43 -1.12
CA ASP A 125 15.53 14.11 -2.41
C ASP A 125 14.24 14.87 -2.76
N PHE A 126 13.09 14.26 -2.44
CA PHE A 126 11.79 14.84 -2.72
C PHE A 126 11.55 16.17 -1.98
N ILE A 127 11.98 16.28 -0.70
CA ILE A 127 11.77 17.48 0.12
C ILE A 127 12.51 18.73 -0.41
N LEU A 128 13.56 18.55 -1.23
CA LEU A 128 14.34 19.66 -1.78
C LEU A 128 13.53 20.47 -2.82
N GLY A 129 12.58 19.84 -3.53
CA GLY A 129 11.82 20.47 -4.61
C GLY A 129 10.31 20.50 -4.41
N THR A 130 9.78 20.03 -3.26
CA THR A 130 8.34 19.96 -3.03
C THR A 130 7.78 21.20 -2.33
N LYS A 131 6.51 21.49 -2.63
CA LYS A 131 5.69 22.47 -1.88
C LYS A 131 5.04 21.88 -0.63
N ILE A 132 5.10 20.56 -0.42
CA ILE A 132 4.57 19.90 0.77
C ILE A 132 5.51 20.24 1.93
N LYS A 133 5.09 21.15 2.79
CA LYS A 133 5.89 21.63 3.94
C LYS A 133 5.15 21.36 5.25
N LYS A 134 5.87 21.46 6.36
CA LYS A 134 5.29 21.41 7.70
C LYS A 134 4.09 22.37 7.81
N GLY A 135 3.00 21.87 8.38
CA GLY A 135 1.75 22.62 8.56
C GLY A 135 0.71 22.45 7.44
N VAL A 136 1.12 21.96 6.26
CA VAL A 136 0.16 21.64 5.17
C VAL A 136 -0.81 20.56 5.64
N ASN A 137 -2.08 20.65 5.23
CA ASN A 137 -3.09 19.62 5.45
C ASN A 137 -3.42 18.93 4.12
N LEU A 138 -3.23 17.60 4.06
CA LEU A 138 -3.42 16.79 2.85
C LEU A 138 -4.85 16.25 2.67
N ILE A 139 -5.77 16.50 3.62
CA ILE A 139 -7.19 16.13 3.46
C ILE A 139 -7.88 17.06 2.45
N ASN A 140 -7.56 18.34 2.51
CA ASN A 140 -8.22 19.42 1.76
C ASN A 140 -7.32 20.01 0.66
N ALA A 141 -6.32 19.29 0.23
CA ALA A 141 -5.30 19.77 -0.70
C ALA A 141 -5.54 19.29 -2.14
#